data_b9bef72ae59ffa976d450e112e66b7e6
#
_entry.id   b9bef72ae59ffa976d450e112e66b7e6
#
_cell.length_a   1.000
_cell.length_b   1.000
_cell.length_c   1.000
_cell.angle_alpha   90.00
_cell.angle_beta   90.00
_cell.angle_gamma   90.00
#
_symmetry.space_group_name_H-M   'P 1'
#
loop_
_entity.id
_entity.type
_entity.pdbx_description
1 polymer ?
#
loop_
_entity_poly.entity_id
_entity_poly.type
_entity_poly.pdbx_seq_one_letter_code
_entity_poly.pdbx_strand_id
1 'polypeptide(L)'
;MVHEILRSMHAVGKENAVSRKMLAALTGLSDRSMRAEIEKERRSGTLICSSMEAGGGYYLPSDETEIRAYYNAQTSRISFLILAREPFKRALGQGG
;
A
#
# COMPACT_ATOMS: atom_id res chain seq x y z
N MET A 1 8.31 12.65 -0.38
CA MET A 1 8.30 12.78 1.09
C MET A 1 8.44 11.45 1.81
N VAL A 2 7.45 10.57 1.70
CA VAL A 2 7.51 9.26 2.40
C VAL A 2 8.61 8.38 1.84
N HIS A 3 8.73 8.32 0.54
CA HIS A 3 9.74 7.53 -0.15
C HIS A 3 11.16 7.91 0.29
N GLU A 4 11.44 9.19 0.47
CA GLU A 4 12.76 9.64 0.92
C GLU A 4 13.04 9.22 2.34
N ILE A 5 12.02 9.26 3.20
CA ILE A 5 12.14 8.81 4.59
C ILE A 5 12.40 7.31 4.63
N LEU A 6 11.66 6.53 3.86
CA LEU A 6 11.88 5.08 3.80
C LEU A 6 13.29 4.75 3.31
N ARG A 7 13.77 5.50 2.33
CA ARG A 7 15.12 5.30 1.83
C ARG A 7 16.17 5.63 2.90
N SER A 8 15.98 6.73 3.62
CA SER A 8 16.91 7.13 4.67
C SER A 8 16.92 6.15 5.84
N MET A 9 15.80 5.45 6.07
CA MET A 9 15.68 4.45 7.11
C MET A 9 16.16 3.07 6.65
N HIS A 10 16.66 2.96 5.42
CA HIS A 10 17.04 1.69 4.80
C HIS A 10 15.90 0.68 4.80
N ALA A 11 14.67 1.18 4.64
CA ALA A 11 13.47 0.35 4.58
C ALA A 11 13.32 -0.25 3.17
N VAL A 12 14.33 -0.99 2.75
CA VAL A 12 14.36 -1.67 1.46
C VAL A 12 14.23 -3.17 1.73
N GLY A 13 13.20 -3.77 1.12
CA GLY A 13 12.86 -5.15 1.38
C GLY A 13 11.80 -5.25 2.48
N LYS A 14 10.91 -6.23 2.33
CA LYS A 14 9.79 -6.45 3.25
C LYS A 14 10.25 -6.65 4.70
N GLU A 15 11.39 -7.32 4.88
CA GLU A 15 11.96 -7.59 6.19
C GLU A 15 12.40 -6.33 6.92
N ASN A 16 12.60 -5.24 6.18
CA ASN A 16 13.03 -3.96 6.75
C ASN A 16 11.91 -2.93 6.77
N ALA A 17 10.66 -3.37 6.69
CA ALA A 17 9.51 -2.48 6.70
C ALA A 17 9.46 -1.64 7.97
N VAL A 18 9.12 -0.36 7.80
CA VAL A 18 8.93 0.57 8.90
C VAL A 18 7.44 0.58 9.25
N SER A 19 7.12 0.41 10.54
CA SER A 19 5.73 0.36 10.98
C SER A 19 5.00 1.66 10.67
N ARG A 20 3.66 1.56 10.51
CA ARG A 20 2.84 2.75 10.28
C ARG A 20 3.02 3.78 11.40
N LYS A 21 3.06 3.30 12.63
CA LYS A 21 3.21 4.17 13.79
C LYS A 21 4.53 4.93 13.74
N MET A 22 5.61 4.22 13.45
CA MET A 22 6.94 4.83 13.34
C MET A 22 6.97 5.83 12.18
N LEU A 23 6.42 5.46 11.04
CA LEU A 23 6.42 6.33 9.87
C LEU A 23 5.60 7.59 10.12
N ALA A 24 4.46 7.47 10.80
CA ALA A 24 3.65 8.62 11.17
C ALA A 24 4.45 9.57 12.08
N ALA A 25 5.16 9.01 13.05
CA ALA A 25 6.00 9.80 13.95
C ALA A 25 7.11 10.54 13.18
N LEU A 26 7.73 9.85 12.23
CA LEU A 26 8.82 10.44 11.43
C LEU A 26 8.35 11.52 10.48
N THR A 27 7.15 11.36 9.93
CA THR A 27 6.59 12.34 9.00
C THR A 27 5.93 13.51 9.70
N GLY A 28 5.52 13.32 10.95
CA GLY A 28 4.72 14.30 11.68
C GLY A 28 3.28 14.38 11.20
N LEU A 29 2.87 13.47 10.33
CA LEU A 29 1.53 13.45 9.76
C LEU A 29 0.61 12.52 10.55
N SER A 30 -0.71 12.79 10.50
CA SER A 30 -1.69 11.85 10.99
C SER A 30 -1.67 10.60 10.11
N ASP A 31 -2.21 9.49 10.60
CA ASP A 31 -2.30 8.26 9.82
C ASP A 31 -3.01 8.49 8.50
N ARG A 32 -4.11 9.26 8.53
CA ARG A 32 -4.88 9.58 7.33
C ARG A 32 -4.06 10.39 6.32
N SER A 33 -3.38 11.43 6.79
CA SER A 33 -2.57 12.28 5.92
C SER A 33 -1.39 11.51 5.34
N MET A 34 -0.80 10.64 6.15
CA MET A 34 0.31 9.79 5.70
C MET A 34 -0.14 8.86 4.58
N ARG A 35 -1.31 8.23 4.74
CA ARG A 35 -1.85 7.35 3.71
C ARG A 35 -2.14 8.11 2.42
N ALA A 36 -2.66 9.33 2.54
CA ALA A 36 -2.93 10.17 1.38
C ALA A 36 -1.63 10.52 0.64
N GLU A 37 -0.58 10.82 1.40
CA GLU A 37 0.74 11.11 0.82
C GLU A 37 1.33 9.91 0.11
N ILE A 38 1.22 8.72 0.71
CA ILE A 38 1.68 7.49 0.10
C ILE A 38 0.94 7.23 -1.22
N GLU A 39 -0.37 7.42 -1.22
CA GLU A 39 -1.20 7.23 -2.40
C GLU A 39 -0.78 8.20 -3.52
N LYS A 40 -0.52 9.44 -3.16
CA LYS A 40 -0.06 10.46 -4.09
C LYS A 40 1.28 10.07 -4.71
N GLU A 41 2.22 9.60 -3.89
CA GLU A 41 3.54 9.19 -4.38
C GLU A 41 3.44 7.96 -5.28
N ARG A 42 2.57 7.02 -4.94
CA ARG A 42 2.33 5.84 -5.79
C ARG A 42 1.78 6.25 -7.15
N ARG A 43 0.86 7.19 -7.18
CA ARG A 43 0.30 7.68 -8.46
C ARG A 43 1.32 8.37 -9.31
N SER A 44 2.34 8.95 -8.72
CA SER A 44 3.44 9.57 -9.48
C SER A 44 4.52 8.57 -9.89
N GLY A 45 4.33 7.28 -9.56
CA GLY A 45 5.23 6.23 -10.01
C GLY A 45 6.18 5.69 -8.95
N THR A 46 6.08 6.14 -7.72
CA THR A 46 6.96 5.67 -6.66
C THR A 46 6.49 4.31 -6.14
N LEU A 47 7.42 3.37 -6.02
CA LEU A 47 7.11 2.02 -5.59
C LEU A 47 7.20 1.92 -4.07
N ILE A 48 6.09 2.18 -3.40
CA ILE A 48 5.99 2.03 -1.95
C ILE A 48 5.07 0.83 -1.69
N CYS A 49 5.64 -0.21 -1.06
CA CYS A 49 4.92 -1.42 -0.71
C CYS A 49 4.41 -1.34 0.73
N SER A 50 3.35 -2.08 1.02
CA SER A 50 2.84 -2.19 2.38
C SER A 50 2.75 -3.66 2.78
N SER A 51 3.05 -3.92 4.07
CA SER A 51 2.96 -5.26 4.62
C SER A 51 1.57 -5.49 5.19
N MET A 52 1.00 -6.66 4.93
CA MET A 52 -0.29 -7.07 5.48
C MET A 52 -0.13 -7.83 6.79
N GLU A 53 1.10 -8.05 7.22
CA GLU A 53 1.38 -8.77 8.47
C GLU A 53 1.05 -7.93 9.70
N ALA A 54 1.00 -8.58 10.85
CA ALA A 54 0.71 -7.93 12.13
C ALA A 54 1.63 -6.73 12.34
N GLY A 55 1.02 -5.61 12.75
CA GLY A 55 1.77 -4.38 12.94
C GLY A 55 1.85 -3.51 11.69
N GLY A 56 1.59 -4.07 10.53
CA GLY A 56 1.65 -3.34 9.26
C GLY A 56 3.05 -2.85 8.96
N GLY A 57 3.18 -1.99 7.97
CA GLY A 57 4.47 -1.40 7.66
C GLY A 57 4.60 -1.08 6.19
N TYR A 58 5.55 -0.20 5.90
CA TYR A 58 5.81 0.24 4.54
C TYR A 58 7.28 0.03 4.22
N TYR A 59 7.57 -0.29 2.97
CA TYR A 59 8.93 -0.55 2.52
C TYR A 59 9.06 -0.28 1.04
N LEU A 60 10.30 -0.09 0.59
CA LEU A 60 10.61 -0.01 -0.83
C LEU A 60 11.02 -1.41 -1.28
N PRO A 61 10.61 -1.85 -2.47
CA PRO A 61 10.98 -3.19 -2.92
C PRO A 61 12.49 -3.28 -3.15
N SER A 62 13.06 -4.42 -2.77
CA SER A 62 14.50 -4.66 -2.92
C SER A 62 14.86 -5.13 -4.33
N ASP A 63 13.93 -5.80 -5.01
CA ASP A 63 14.19 -6.37 -6.33
C ASP A 63 12.88 -6.62 -7.08
N GLU A 64 13.02 -7.13 -8.30
CA GLU A 64 11.86 -7.42 -9.16
C GLU A 64 10.95 -8.48 -8.55
N THR A 65 11.50 -9.43 -7.81
CA THR A 65 10.70 -10.47 -7.17
C THR A 65 9.72 -9.87 -6.17
N GLU A 66 10.18 -8.91 -5.37
CA GLU A 66 9.31 -8.21 -4.42
C GLU A 66 8.28 -7.34 -5.13
N ILE A 67 8.67 -6.68 -6.21
CA ILE A 67 7.75 -5.87 -7.01
C ILE A 67 6.63 -6.76 -7.53
N ARG A 68 6.97 -7.90 -8.10
CA ARG A 68 6.01 -8.85 -8.66
C ARG A 68 5.10 -9.43 -7.58
N ALA A 69 5.66 -9.79 -6.44
CA ALA A 69 4.89 -10.34 -5.33
C ALA A 69 3.85 -9.33 -4.83
N TYR A 70 4.25 -8.08 -4.68
CA TYR A 70 3.34 -7.02 -4.25
C TYR A 70 2.24 -6.76 -5.30
N TYR A 71 2.64 -6.70 -6.56
CA TYR A 71 1.69 -6.52 -7.67
C TYR A 71 0.65 -7.64 -7.67
N ASN A 72 1.09 -8.88 -7.53
CA ASN A 72 0.18 -10.03 -7.53
C ASN A 72 -0.77 -10.00 -6.33
N ALA A 73 -0.27 -9.64 -5.16
CA ALA A 73 -1.09 -9.52 -3.96
C ALA A 73 -2.15 -8.43 -4.12
N GLN A 74 -1.78 -7.29 -4.70
CA GLN A 74 -2.72 -6.21 -4.95
C GLN A 74 -3.76 -6.60 -6.00
N THR A 75 -3.35 -7.30 -7.05
CA THR A 75 -4.26 -7.79 -8.09
C THR A 75 -5.30 -8.73 -7.49
N SER A 76 -4.89 -9.67 -6.63
CA SER A 76 -5.80 -10.58 -5.95
C SER A 76 -6.79 -9.84 -5.08
N ARG A 77 -6.34 -8.82 -4.35
CA ARG A 77 -7.18 -8.02 -3.50
C ARG A 77 -8.23 -7.24 -4.31
N ILE A 78 -7.83 -6.66 -5.44
CA ILE A 78 -8.74 -5.95 -6.32
C ILE A 78 -9.81 -6.91 -6.86
N SER A 79 -9.41 -8.09 -7.32
CA SER A 79 -10.32 -9.11 -7.82
C SER A 79 -11.33 -9.53 -6.77
N PHE A 80 -10.86 -9.75 -5.54
CA PHE A 80 -11.74 -10.11 -4.43
C PHE A 80 -12.77 -9.02 -4.16
N LEU A 81 -12.35 -7.75 -4.16
CA LEU A 81 -13.25 -6.63 -3.90
C LEU A 81 -14.28 -6.48 -5.02
N ILE A 82 -13.87 -6.69 -6.27
CA ILE A 82 -14.78 -6.66 -7.41
C ILE A 82 -15.85 -7.74 -7.26
N LEU A 83 -15.46 -8.96 -6.92
CA LEU A 83 -16.41 -10.05 -6.72
C LEU A 83 -17.35 -9.77 -5.55
N ALA A 84 -16.84 -9.20 -4.48
CA ALA A 84 -17.63 -8.89 -3.30
C ALA A 84 -18.72 -7.85 -3.57
N ARG A 85 -18.50 -6.94 -4.53
CA ARG A 85 -19.47 -5.91 -4.86
C ARG A 85 -20.52 -6.36 -5.88
N GLU A 86 -20.32 -7.49 -6.53
CA GLU A 86 -21.21 -7.97 -7.61
C GLU A 86 -22.68 -8.07 -7.18
N PRO A 87 -23.03 -8.61 -6.00
CA PRO A 87 -24.44 -8.64 -5.58
C PRO A 87 -25.06 -7.25 -5.52
N PHE A 88 -24.29 -6.26 -5.09
CA PHE A 88 -24.78 -4.88 -4.99
C PHE A 88 -24.99 -4.27 -6.37
N LYS A 89 -24.07 -4.55 -7.29
CA LYS A 89 -24.18 -4.10 -8.67
C LYS A 89 -25.42 -4.68 -9.32
N ARG A 90 -25.68 -5.98 -9.13
CA ARG A 90 -26.88 -6.62 -9.66
C ARG A 90 -28.15 -6.03 -9.07
N ALA A 91 -28.15 -5.77 -7.76
CA ALA A 91 -29.31 -5.17 -7.11
C ALA A 91 -29.63 -3.79 -7.68
N LEU A 92 -28.62 -2.98 -7.94
CA LEU A 92 -28.79 -1.64 -8.51
C LEU A 92 -29.11 -1.68 -9.99
N GLY A 93 -28.53 -2.65 -10.70
CA GLY A 93 -28.66 -2.75 -12.14
C GLY A 93 -29.86 -3.55 -12.65
N GLN A 94 -30.69 -4.08 -11.77
CA GLN A 94 -31.81 -4.92 -12.18
C GLN A 94 -32.82 -4.18 -13.03
N GLY A 95 -32.96 -2.90 -12.82
CA GLY A 95 -33.89 -2.11 -13.61
C GLY A 95 -33.30 -1.56 -14.91
N GLY A 96 -32.03 -1.81 -15.13
CA GLY A 96 -31.40 -1.22 -16.31
C GLY A 96 -30.16 -1.90 -16.75
#